data_10bfbb2ae2a8d016852e3021aa2ae8a3
#
_entry.id   10bfbb2ae2a8d016852e3021aa2ae8a3
#
_cell.length_a   1.000
_cell.length_b   1.000
_cell.length_c   1.000
_cell.angle_alpha   90.00
_cell.angle_beta   90.00
_cell.angle_gamma   90.00
#
_symmetry.space_group_name_H-M   'P 1'
#
loop_
_entity.id
_entity.type
_entity.pdbx_description
1 polymer ?
#
loop_
_entity_poly.entity_id
_entity_poly.type
_entity_poly.pdbx_seq_one_letter_code
_entity_poly.pdbx_strand_id
1 'polypeptide(L)'
;MAGEADSTFTPHTGMEKEEVKIGKKADEKAEVKKAEAKKADEKKKSLITRFLDYFNDANKKNDKRFDFSIIGGPHYATDTKLGLGLVAAGIYRSDPADTLLLPSNVSLFGDVSTVGFYLLGVRGTHIFPHDRYRAVYTLYFYSFPCKFWGMGYDMGDNDDNESDMKRWQVHVKGSFLWNLGSNLFLGPSVAYDYIIGKDIERPELLAGMDRHTDNYGVGFTFMFDNRDNLTYPHRGYYVNLTQMFRPRFMGNDYAFSTTELQLNAYQQPWRGAVLAEDLRSTFNFGNPSWGMMAQTGGSNALRGYYEGRYRDKHMIEATVELRQHVWKRNSLTAWIGAGTVFPKFSQMRSRHILPNYGVGYRWEFKKNVNVRLDYGFGKGGQRGFLFNINEAF
;
A
#
# COMPACT_ATOMS: atom_id res chain seq x y z
N MET A 1 90.69 -40.93 -1.13
CA MET A 1 91.25 -40.07 -0.12
C MET A 1 90.21 -39.00 0.20
N ALA A 2 89.58 -39.18 1.27
CA ALA A 2 89.47 -38.29 2.45
C ALA A 2 88.75 -36.99 2.07
N GLY A 3 87.77 -36.51 2.76
CA GLY A 3 87.21 -36.77 4.08
C GLY A 3 86.03 -35.76 4.25
N GLU A 4 85.08 -36.26 4.92
CA GLU A 4 84.24 -35.74 5.97
C GLU A 4 84.16 -34.20 6.21
N ALA A 5 82.97 -33.68 6.31
CA ALA A 5 82.48 -33.09 7.57
C ALA A 5 81.01 -32.79 7.50
N ASP A 6 80.35 -33.42 8.41
CA ASP A 6 78.99 -33.26 8.91
C ASP A 6 78.76 -31.88 9.60
N SER A 7 77.62 -31.21 9.40
CA SER A 7 77.04 -30.34 10.39
C SER A 7 75.54 -30.20 10.19
N THR A 8 74.81 -30.95 10.96
CA THR A 8 73.38 -30.82 11.23
C THR A 8 73.06 -29.47 11.82
N PHE A 9 72.08 -28.72 11.15
CA PHE A 9 71.44 -27.60 11.72
C PHE A 9 69.94 -27.85 11.78
N THR A 10 69.40 -28.02 12.94
CA THR A 10 67.97 -28.13 13.22
C THR A 10 67.35 -26.74 13.35
N PRO A 11 66.25 -26.40 12.61
CA PRO A 11 65.58 -25.12 12.82
C PRO A 11 64.54 -25.21 13.96
N HIS A 12 64.49 -24.14 14.75
CA HIS A 12 63.52 -23.87 15.79
C HIS A 12 62.09 -23.77 15.28
N THR A 13 61.31 -24.85 15.35
CA THR A 13 59.87 -24.90 14.97
C THR A 13 58.95 -24.57 16.18
N GLY A 14 59.50 -24.17 17.31
CA GLY A 14 58.71 -23.87 18.54
C GLY A 14 58.27 -22.42 18.67
N MET A 15 59.07 -21.45 18.24
CA MET A 15 58.79 -20.02 18.45
C MET A 15 57.74 -19.43 17.49
N GLU A 16 57.73 -19.83 16.21
CA GLU A 16 56.72 -19.35 15.25
C GLU A 16 55.28 -19.77 15.60
N LYS A 17 55.07 -20.93 16.20
CA LYS A 17 53.72 -21.38 16.61
C LYS A 17 53.18 -20.66 17.84
N GLU A 18 54.02 -20.13 18.71
CA GLU A 18 53.62 -19.36 19.88
C GLU A 18 53.31 -17.91 19.50
N GLU A 19 54.07 -17.27 18.63
CA GLU A 19 53.77 -15.90 18.16
C GLU A 19 52.48 -15.82 17.36
N VAL A 20 52.18 -16.82 16.49
CA VAL A 20 50.90 -16.91 15.75
C VAL A 20 49.70 -17.15 16.67
N LYS A 21 49.89 -17.89 17.81
CA LYS A 21 48.82 -18.06 18.81
C LYS A 21 48.58 -16.80 19.69
N ILE A 22 49.60 -16.04 19.97
CA ILE A 22 49.52 -14.79 20.72
C ILE A 22 48.87 -13.69 19.86
N GLY A 23 49.22 -13.62 18.56
CA GLY A 23 48.57 -12.71 17.59
C GLY A 23 47.08 -12.97 17.45
N LYS A 24 46.66 -14.24 17.24
CA LYS A 24 45.24 -14.59 17.12
C LYS A 24 44.43 -14.32 18.38
N LYS A 25 45.02 -14.52 19.59
CA LYS A 25 44.35 -14.18 20.85
C LYS A 25 44.26 -12.66 21.10
N ALA A 26 45.20 -11.87 20.56
CA ALA A 26 45.16 -10.42 20.63
C ALA A 26 44.09 -9.85 19.72
N ASP A 27 43.96 -10.40 18.51
CA ASP A 27 42.91 -10.01 17.52
C ASP A 27 41.52 -10.38 18.01
N GLU A 28 41.32 -11.58 18.56
CA GLU A 28 40.03 -11.98 19.17
C GLU A 28 39.63 -11.10 20.37
N LYS A 29 40.59 -10.73 21.22
CA LYS A 29 40.35 -9.76 22.32
C LYS A 29 40.04 -8.35 21.82
N ALA A 30 40.65 -7.93 20.70
CA ALA A 30 40.37 -6.63 20.11
C ALA A 30 38.97 -6.59 19.44
N GLU A 31 38.54 -7.69 18.80
CA GLU A 31 37.19 -7.83 18.27
C GLU A 31 36.11 -7.86 19.35
N VAL A 32 36.34 -8.62 20.44
CA VAL A 32 35.42 -8.66 21.58
C VAL A 32 35.31 -7.28 22.24
N LYS A 33 36.43 -6.57 22.47
CA LYS A 33 36.39 -5.19 23.00
C LYS A 33 35.69 -4.20 22.06
N LYS A 34 35.85 -4.35 20.75
CA LYS A 34 35.11 -3.55 19.74
C LYS A 34 33.61 -3.85 19.76
N ALA A 35 33.24 -5.09 19.96
CA ALA A 35 31.84 -5.51 20.05
C ALA A 35 31.18 -5.03 21.37
N GLU A 36 31.93 -5.07 22.51
CA GLU A 36 31.46 -4.57 23.77
C GLU A 36 31.34 -3.03 23.79
N ALA A 37 32.30 -2.33 23.23
CA ALA A 37 32.24 -0.87 23.04
C ALA A 37 31.06 -0.44 22.15
N LYS A 38 30.80 -1.19 21.09
CA LYS A 38 29.63 -0.96 20.22
C LYS A 38 28.30 -1.19 20.94
N LYS A 39 28.20 -2.23 21.76
CA LYS A 39 27.01 -2.50 22.60
C LYS A 39 26.81 -1.45 23.71
N ALA A 40 27.89 -0.92 24.29
CA ALA A 40 27.82 0.13 25.29
C ALA A 40 27.40 1.49 24.68
N ASP A 41 27.85 1.79 23.49
CA ASP A 41 27.45 2.99 22.73
C ASP A 41 25.99 2.92 22.26
N GLU A 42 25.52 1.74 21.86
CA GLU A 42 24.11 1.52 21.52
C GLU A 42 23.17 1.67 22.73
N LYS A 43 23.60 1.31 23.94
CA LYS A 43 22.83 1.51 25.18
C LYS A 43 22.71 2.98 25.59
N LYS A 44 23.63 3.86 25.16
CA LYS A 44 23.62 5.28 25.48
C LYS A 44 22.86 6.13 24.46
N LYS A 45 22.51 5.57 23.28
CA LYS A 45 21.76 6.28 22.26
C LYS A 45 20.31 6.48 22.68
N SER A 46 19.82 7.71 22.59
CA SER A 46 18.39 8.04 22.75
C SER A 46 17.53 7.16 21.82
N LEU A 47 16.32 6.80 22.25
CA LEU A 47 15.35 6.09 21.39
C LEU A 47 15.19 6.77 20.03
N ILE A 48 15.21 8.11 20.00
CA ILE A 48 15.14 8.90 18.75
C ILE A 48 16.38 8.66 17.88
N THR A 49 17.59 8.62 18.47
CA THR A 49 18.82 8.35 17.72
C THR A 49 18.84 6.93 17.16
N ARG A 50 18.39 5.94 17.94
CA ARG A 50 18.27 4.54 17.48
C ARG A 50 17.26 4.41 16.34
N PHE A 51 16.16 5.14 16.43
CA PHE A 51 15.14 5.23 15.39
C PHE A 51 15.72 5.86 14.11
N LEU A 52 16.42 6.98 14.20
CA LEU A 52 17.06 7.64 13.06
C LEU A 52 18.20 6.79 12.45
N ASP A 53 18.99 6.08 13.27
CA ASP A 53 20.03 5.17 12.79
C ASP A 53 19.43 3.98 12.03
N TYR A 54 18.33 3.38 12.53
CA TYR A 54 17.59 2.34 11.80
C TYR A 54 17.17 2.79 10.39
N PHE A 55 16.67 4.02 10.26
CA PHE A 55 16.30 4.58 8.95
C PHE A 55 17.50 4.92 8.08
N ASN A 56 18.62 5.33 8.65
CA ASN A 56 19.85 5.56 7.90
C ASN A 56 20.45 4.26 7.40
N ASP A 57 20.41 3.19 8.20
CA ASP A 57 20.88 1.86 7.79
C ASP A 57 19.96 1.19 6.77
N ALA A 58 18.64 1.39 6.87
CA ALA A 58 17.67 0.91 5.88
C ALA A 58 17.88 1.53 4.48
N ASN A 59 18.57 2.68 4.38
CA ASN A 59 18.89 3.34 3.12
C ASN A 59 20.26 2.96 2.53
N LYS A 60 21.07 2.14 3.21
CA LYS A 60 22.27 1.59 2.59
C LYS A 60 21.85 0.63 1.49
N LYS A 61 22.43 0.82 0.27
CA LYS A 61 22.24 -0.13 -0.84
C LYS A 61 22.52 -1.54 -0.34
N ASN A 62 21.50 -2.34 -0.23
CA ASN A 62 21.63 -3.76 0.00
C ASN A 62 21.57 -4.45 -1.37
N ASP A 63 22.66 -5.00 -1.82
CA ASP A 63 22.71 -5.88 -3.02
C ASP A 63 22.03 -7.25 -2.77
N LYS A 64 21.14 -7.31 -1.77
CA LYS A 64 20.40 -8.52 -1.42
C LYS A 64 19.30 -8.78 -2.45
N ARG A 65 19.17 -10.04 -2.84
CA ARG A 65 18.09 -10.56 -3.71
C ARG A 65 16.69 -10.14 -3.25
N PHE A 66 16.53 -9.93 -1.94
CA PHE A 66 15.28 -9.54 -1.29
C PHE A 66 15.57 -8.42 -0.31
N ASP A 67 15.01 -7.24 -0.56
CA ASP A 67 15.10 -6.07 0.32
C ASP A 67 13.82 -5.97 1.13
N PHE A 68 13.91 -6.28 2.41
CA PHE A 68 12.81 -6.32 3.35
C PHE A 68 12.87 -5.13 4.30
N SER A 69 11.74 -4.48 4.52
CA SER A 69 11.60 -3.36 5.44
C SER A 69 10.35 -3.51 6.28
N ILE A 70 10.46 -3.30 7.57
CA ILE A 70 9.32 -3.22 8.48
C ILE A 70 9.15 -1.76 8.86
N ILE A 71 7.94 -1.26 8.69
CA ILE A 71 7.56 0.10 9.03
C ILE A 71 6.28 0.01 9.83
N GLY A 72 6.23 0.77 10.90
CA GLY A 72 5.02 0.83 11.68
C GLY A 72 5.15 1.80 12.84
N GLY A 73 4.03 2.06 13.44
CA GLY A 73 3.96 2.96 14.58
C GLY A 73 2.53 3.33 14.92
N PRO A 74 2.38 4.11 15.98
CA PRO A 74 1.09 4.67 16.31
C PRO A 74 0.64 5.63 15.21
N HIS A 75 -0.64 5.59 14.89
CA HIS A 75 -1.27 6.49 13.93
C HIS A 75 -2.61 6.98 14.47
N TYR A 76 -3.13 8.02 13.84
CA TYR A 76 -4.47 8.53 14.09
C TYR A 76 -5.17 8.78 12.76
N ALA A 77 -6.38 8.27 12.62
CA ALA A 77 -7.28 8.62 11.52
C ALA A 77 -8.66 8.97 12.09
N THR A 78 -9.41 9.79 11.37
CA THR A 78 -10.74 10.23 11.81
C THR A 78 -11.67 9.03 12.03
N ASP A 79 -11.54 8.01 11.21
CA ASP A 79 -12.42 6.84 11.19
C ASP A 79 -11.99 5.77 12.21
N THR A 80 -10.68 5.50 12.31
CA THR A 80 -10.13 4.44 13.17
C THR A 80 -9.59 4.94 14.50
N LYS A 81 -9.56 6.28 14.72
CA LYS A 81 -8.99 6.92 15.92
C LYS A 81 -7.52 6.56 16.12
N LEU A 82 -7.08 6.38 17.37
CA LEU A 82 -5.71 5.99 17.67
C LEU A 82 -5.51 4.50 17.38
N GLY A 83 -4.51 4.18 16.59
CA GLY A 83 -4.17 2.82 16.22
C GLY A 83 -2.67 2.56 16.21
N LEU A 84 -2.33 1.30 16.00
CA LEU A 84 -0.98 0.81 15.78
C LEU A 84 -0.98 0.01 14.47
N GLY A 85 -0.33 0.57 13.45
CA GLY A 85 -0.20 -0.08 12.15
C GLY A 85 1.23 -0.59 11.92
N LEU A 86 1.34 -1.73 11.24
CA LEU A 86 2.59 -2.34 10.80
C LEU A 86 2.50 -2.74 9.33
N VAL A 87 3.55 -2.43 8.57
CA VAL A 87 3.72 -2.88 7.20
C VAL A 87 5.09 -3.52 7.06
N ALA A 88 5.11 -4.78 6.69
CA ALA A 88 6.31 -5.49 6.29
C ALA A 88 6.35 -5.54 4.76
N ALA A 89 7.20 -4.71 4.16
CA ALA A 89 7.32 -4.61 2.70
C ALA A 89 8.60 -5.27 2.21
N GLY A 90 8.47 -6.10 1.19
CA GLY A 90 9.58 -6.73 0.48
C GLY A 90 9.62 -6.28 -0.98
N ILE A 91 10.80 -5.93 -1.44
CA ILE A 91 11.07 -5.62 -2.84
C ILE A 91 12.13 -6.61 -3.33
N TYR A 92 11.87 -7.29 -4.44
CA TYR A 92 12.77 -8.30 -4.98
C TYR A 92 12.69 -8.36 -6.50
N ARG A 93 13.74 -8.85 -7.14
CA ARG A 93 13.76 -9.14 -8.58
C ARG A 93 13.67 -10.64 -8.80
N SER A 94 12.76 -11.06 -9.64
CA SER A 94 12.61 -12.47 -10.05
C SER A 94 13.81 -12.94 -10.86
N ASP A 95 14.40 -12.05 -11.66
CA ASP A 95 15.68 -12.25 -12.34
C ASP A 95 16.68 -11.14 -11.94
N PRO A 96 17.68 -11.46 -11.10
CA PRO A 96 18.71 -10.49 -10.70
C PRO A 96 19.64 -10.06 -11.85
N ALA A 97 19.76 -10.86 -12.93
CA ALA A 97 20.58 -10.51 -14.08
C ALA A 97 19.92 -9.47 -14.99
N ASP A 98 18.59 -9.40 -14.99
CA ASP A 98 17.85 -8.41 -15.74
C ASP A 98 17.75 -7.08 -14.95
N THR A 99 18.65 -6.15 -15.24
CA THR A 99 18.72 -4.84 -14.58
C THR A 99 17.61 -3.88 -15.02
N LEU A 100 16.96 -4.14 -16.14
CA LEU A 100 15.85 -3.34 -16.67
C LEU A 100 14.51 -3.77 -16.09
N LEU A 101 14.44 -5.01 -15.56
CA LEU A 101 13.23 -5.54 -14.95
C LEU A 101 12.85 -4.72 -13.73
N LEU A 102 11.61 -4.23 -13.70
CA LEU A 102 11.05 -3.62 -12.50
C LEU A 102 11.02 -4.63 -11.34
N PRO A 103 11.33 -4.20 -10.13
CA PRO A 103 11.27 -5.12 -8.99
C PRO A 103 9.83 -5.49 -8.65
N SER A 104 9.63 -6.77 -8.36
CA SER A 104 8.43 -7.29 -7.70
C SER A 104 8.30 -6.71 -6.30
N ASN A 105 7.07 -6.61 -5.80
CA ASN A 105 6.81 -6.16 -4.46
C ASN A 105 5.81 -7.08 -3.74
N VAL A 106 5.95 -7.16 -2.43
CA VAL A 106 4.99 -7.79 -1.54
C VAL A 106 4.89 -6.96 -0.26
N SER A 107 3.70 -6.76 0.24
CA SER A 107 3.46 -6.05 1.49
C SER A 107 2.50 -6.86 2.35
N LEU A 108 2.97 -7.27 3.54
CA LEU A 108 2.13 -7.74 4.63
C LEU A 108 1.81 -6.53 5.49
N PHE A 109 0.54 -6.26 5.74
CA PHE A 109 0.09 -5.14 6.54
C PHE A 109 -0.92 -5.57 7.60
N GLY A 110 -0.82 -4.95 8.75
CA GLY A 110 -1.72 -5.17 9.86
C GLY A 110 -1.96 -3.88 10.62
N ASP A 111 -3.14 -3.75 11.21
CA ASP A 111 -3.55 -2.59 11.97
C ASP A 111 -4.52 -2.97 13.08
N VAL A 112 -4.39 -2.31 14.22
CA VAL A 112 -5.32 -2.42 15.33
C VAL A 112 -5.57 -1.05 15.92
N SER A 113 -6.81 -0.76 16.34
CA SER A 113 -7.13 0.55 16.90
C SER A 113 -7.96 0.49 18.18
N THR A 114 -8.01 1.63 18.87
CA THR A 114 -8.74 1.80 20.15
C THR A 114 -10.25 1.65 20.02
N VAL A 115 -10.80 1.79 18.80
CA VAL A 115 -12.24 1.60 18.55
C VAL A 115 -12.59 0.17 18.12
N GLY A 116 -11.62 -0.77 18.16
CA GLY A 116 -11.85 -2.16 17.77
C GLY A 116 -11.77 -2.41 16.26
N PHE A 117 -11.05 -1.55 15.53
CA PHE A 117 -10.63 -1.83 14.17
C PHE A 117 -9.51 -2.86 14.16
N TYR A 118 -9.62 -3.87 13.32
CA TYR A 118 -8.59 -4.89 13.07
C TYR A 118 -8.46 -5.08 11.57
N LEU A 119 -7.24 -4.99 11.08
CA LEU A 119 -6.90 -5.25 9.68
C LEU A 119 -5.70 -6.16 9.60
N LEU A 120 -5.76 -7.17 8.76
CA LEU A 120 -4.62 -7.99 8.38
C LEU A 120 -4.72 -8.29 6.90
N GLY A 121 -3.65 -8.09 6.16
CA GLY A 121 -3.68 -8.36 4.74
C GLY A 121 -2.32 -8.50 4.10
N VAL A 122 -2.33 -9.01 2.87
CA VAL A 122 -1.19 -9.09 1.98
C VAL A 122 -1.59 -8.60 0.60
N ARG A 123 -0.71 -7.83 -0.01
CA ARG A 123 -0.86 -7.39 -1.40
C ARG A 123 0.48 -7.35 -2.09
N GLY A 124 0.49 -7.51 -3.39
CA GLY A 124 1.72 -7.42 -4.14
C GLY A 124 1.54 -7.59 -5.64
N THR A 125 2.65 -7.38 -6.31
CA THR A 125 2.82 -7.66 -7.73
C THR A 125 4.09 -8.48 -7.89
N HIS A 126 3.95 -9.71 -8.35
CA HIS A 126 5.06 -10.55 -8.77
C HIS A 126 5.27 -10.37 -10.27
N ILE A 127 6.44 -9.88 -10.64
CA ILE A 127 6.86 -9.68 -12.02
C ILE A 127 7.79 -10.84 -12.38
N PHE A 128 7.39 -11.64 -13.36
CA PHE A 128 8.17 -12.78 -13.86
C PHE A 128 9.35 -12.31 -14.72
N PRO A 129 10.36 -13.17 -14.96
CA PRO A 129 11.50 -12.82 -15.80
C PRO A 129 11.08 -12.24 -17.16
N HIS A 130 11.83 -11.23 -17.63
CA HIS A 130 11.56 -10.46 -18.86
C HIS A 130 10.20 -9.76 -18.89
N ASP A 131 9.56 -9.56 -17.71
CA ASP A 131 8.23 -8.98 -17.57
C ASP A 131 7.15 -9.64 -18.47
N ARG A 132 7.34 -10.96 -18.74
CA ARG A 132 6.45 -11.72 -19.59
C ARG A 132 5.07 -11.93 -18.98
N TYR A 133 5.04 -12.07 -17.65
CA TYR A 133 3.82 -12.26 -16.88
C TYR A 133 3.88 -11.38 -15.62
N ARG A 134 2.70 -10.98 -15.14
CA ARG A 134 2.53 -10.36 -13.81
C ARG A 134 1.43 -11.07 -13.06
N ALA A 135 1.67 -11.43 -11.79
CA ALA A 135 0.64 -11.87 -10.86
C ALA A 135 0.40 -10.71 -9.87
N VAL A 136 -0.81 -10.15 -9.93
CA VAL A 136 -1.25 -9.08 -9.02
C VAL A 136 -2.24 -9.67 -8.05
N TYR A 137 -2.03 -9.47 -6.75
CA TYR A 137 -2.88 -10.06 -5.73
C TYR A 137 -3.11 -9.13 -4.55
N THR A 138 -4.30 -9.24 -3.97
CA THR A 138 -4.71 -8.58 -2.73
C THR A 138 -5.57 -9.54 -1.93
N LEU A 139 -5.22 -9.71 -0.67
CA LEU A 139 -5.98 -10.50 0.29
C LEU A 139 -5.97 -9.74 1.60
N TYR A 140 -7.15 -9.48 2.17
CA TYR A 140 -7.25 -8.91 3.51
C TYR A 140 -8.50 -9.38 4.25
N PHE A 141 -8.36 -9.35 5.55
CA PHE A 141 -9.46 -9.44 6.50
C PHE A 141 -9.50 -8.14 7.30
N TYR A 142 -10.69 -7.58 7.50
CA TYR A 142 -10.88 -6.54 8.48
C TYR A 142 -12.17 -6.69 9.28
N SER A 143 -12.12 -6.18 10.52
CA SER A 143 -13.26 -5.90 11.37
C SER A 143 -13.26 -4.42 11.66
N PHE A 144 -14.26 -3.71 11.19
CA PHE A 144 -14.32 -2.25 11.24
C PHE A 144 -15.62 -1.77 11.87
N PRO A 145 -15.58 -1.21 13.10
CA PRO A 145 -16.64 -0.37 13.61
C PRO A 145 -16.71 0.87 12.73
N CYS A 146 -17.74 0.97 11.92
CA CYS A 146 -17.90 2.02 10.92
C CYS A 146 -19.28 2.64 10.99
N LYS A 147 -19.37 3.81 10.37
CA LYS A 147 -20.64 4.52 10.20
C LYS A 147 -21.24 4.19 8.84
N PHE A 148 -22.55 4.16 8.79
CA PHE A 148 -23.34 3.86 7.61
C PHE A 148 -24.51 4.82 7.49
N TRP A 149 -24.69 5.43 6.32
CA TRP A 149 -25.76 6.39 6.04
C TRP A 149 -26.84 5.85 5.10
N GLY A 150 -26.75 4.56 4.73
CA GLY A 150 -27.58 4.00 3.68
C GLY A 150 -26.95 4.10 2.29
N MET A 151 -27.74 3.96 1.24
CA MET A 151 -27.32 3.91 -0.16
C MET A 151 -27.90 5.10 -0.93
N GLY A 152 -27.08 5.72 -1.77
CA GLY A 152 -27.41 6.92 -2.55
C GLY A 152 -26.75 8.17 -2.01
N TYR A 153 -26.57 9.15 -2.91
CA TYR A 153 -25.97 10.43 -2.56
C TYR A 153 -26.76 11.17 -1.46
N ASP A 154 -28.09 11.30 -1.65
CA ASP A 154 -28.95 12.05 -0.74
C ASP A 154 -28.98 11.43 0.68
N MET A 155 -28.81 10.11 0.79
CA MET A 155 -28.69 9.44 2.08
C MET A 155 -27.38 9.81 2.79
N GLY A 156 -26.27 9.83 2.10
CA GLY A 156 -24.97 10.24 2.64
C GLY A 156 -24.86 11.75 2.91
N ASP A 157 -25.63 12.59 2.23
CA ASP A 157 -25.63 14.06 2.41
C ASP A 157 -26.46 14.51 3.64
N ASN A 158 -27.25 13.63 4.22
CA ASN A 158 -28.03 13.88 5.43
C ASN A 158 -27.36 13.26 6.66
N ASP A 159 -26.95 14.12 7.62
CA ASP A 159 -26.32 13.69 8.86
C ASP A 159 -27.25 12.87 9.76
N ASP A 160 -28.57 13.08 9.69
CA ASP A 160 -29.56 12.32 10.47
C ASP A 160 -29.60 10.82 10.10
N ASN A 161 -29.04 10.45 8.96
CA ASN A 161 -28.92 9.05 8.53
C ASN A 161 -27.68 8.35 9.10
N GLU A 162 -26.83 9.05 9.85
CA GLU A 162 -25.68 8.42 10.47
C GLU A 162 -26.11 7.30 11.42
N SER A 163 -25.53 6.12 11.25
CA SER A 163 -25.83 4.92 12.03
C SER A 163 -24.53 4.14 12.26
N ASP A 164 -24.35 3.69 13.46
CA ASP A 164 -23.20 2.83 13.80
C ASP A 164 -23.45 1.39 13.34
N MET A 165 -22.40 0.76 12.85
CA MET A 165 -22.39 -0.66 12.52
C MET A 165 -20.96 -1.23 12.63
N LYS A 166 -20.86 -2.56 12.71
CA LYS A 166 -19.60 -3.26 12.64
C LYS A 166 -19.55 -4.08 11.36
N ARG A 167 -18.63 -3.72 10.45
CA ARG A 167 -18.43 -4.43 9.19
C ARG A 167 -17.26 -5.40 9.32
N TRP A 168 -17.51 -6.67 8.99
CA TRP A 168 -16.48 -7.67 8.80
C TRP A 168 -16.38 -7.98 7.32
N GLN A 169 -15.16 -8.03 6.82
CA GLN A 169 -14.93 -8.38 5.42
C GLN A 169 -13.68 -9.24 5.26
N VAL A 170 -13.81 -10.27 4.45
CA VAL A 170 -12.69 -10.97 3.81
C VAL A 170 -12.71 -10.56 2.34
N HIS A 171 -11.60 -10.11 1.81
CA HIS A 171 -11.44 -9.77 0.40
C HIS A 171 -10.27 -10.54 -0.19
N VAL A 172 -10.50 -11.21 -1.29
CA VAL A 172 -9.50 -11.91 -2.09
C VAL A 172 -9.66 -11.47 -3.53
N LYS A 173 -8.60 -10.95 -4.14
CA LYS A 173 -8.56 -10.62 -5.56
C LYS A 173 -7.21 -11.02 -6.13
N GLY A 174 -7.21 -11.71 -7.25
CA GLY A 174 -6.03 -12.12 -7.97
C GLY A 174 -6.19 -11.95 -9.47
N SER A 175 -5.14 -11.48 -10.14
CA SER A 175 -5.07 -11.35 -11.61
C SER A 175 -3.76 -11.95 -12.10
N PHE A 176 -3.81 -12.75 -13.15
CA PHE A 176 -2.63 -13.27 -13.84
C PHE A 176 -2.59 -12.69 -15.25
N LEU A 177 -1.59 -11.85 -15.51
CA LEU A 177 -1.55 -10.99 -16.69
C LEU A 177 -0.41 -11.40 -17.62
N TRP A 178 -0.69 -11.53 -18.90
CA TRP A 178 0.28 -11.73 -19.99
C TRP A 178 0.70 -10.39 -20.56
N ASN A 179 1.98 -10.19 -20.76
CA ASN A 179 2.51 -9.04 -21.48
C ASN A 179 2.25 -9.22 -22.98
N LEU A 180 1.47 -8.34 -23.56
CA LEU A 180 1.15 -8.31 -24.99
C LEU A 180 2.15 -7.45 -25.81
N GLY A 181 3.17 -6.90 -25.15
CA GLY A 181 4.12 -5.94 -25.70
C GLY A 181 3.78 -4.49 -25.31
N SER A 182 4.76 -3.61 -25.44
CA SER A 182 4.61 -2.16 -25.20
C SER A 182 3.96 -1.80 -23.86
N ASN A 183 4.30 -2.53 -22.78
CA ASN A 183 3.74 -2.35 -21.43
C ASN A 183 2.22 -2.60 -21.31
N LEU A 184 1.65 -3.33 -22.25
CA LEU A 184 0.25 -3.76 -22.25
C LEU A 184 0.13 -5.16 -21.67
N PHE A 185 -0.78 -5.34 -20.74
CA PHE A 185 -1.04 -6.60 -20.07
C PHE A 185 -2.53 -6.91 -20.10
N LEU A 186 -2.86 -8.17 -20.29
CA LEU A 186 -4.23 -8.68 -20.26
C LEU A 186 -4.24 -10.06 -19.61
N GLY A 187 -5.26 -10.34 -18.82
CA GLY A 187 -5.40 -11.69 -18.26
C GLY A 187 -6.61 -11.87 -17.37
N PRO A 188 -6.88 -13.12 -16.95
CA PRO A 188 -7.99 -13.46 -16.08
C PRO A 188 -7.81 -12.89 -14.68
N SER A 189 -8.95 -12.67 -14.05
CA SER A 189 -9.05 -12.19 -12.68
C SER A 189 -10.12 -12.98 -11.94
N VAL A 190 -9.85 -13.22 -10.66
CA VAL A 190 -10.80 -13.85 -9.74
C VAL A 190 -10.93 -12.98 -8.50
N ALA A 191 -12.11 -12.97 -7.89
CA ALA A 191 -12.35 -12.26 -6.64
C ALA A 191 -13.34 -13.03 -5.76
N TYR A 192 -13.15 -12.88 -4.46
CA TYR A 192 -14.11 -13.31 -3.45
C TYR A 192 -14.22 -12.25 -2.37
N ASP A 193 -15.45 -11.84 -2.07
CA ASP A 193 -15.77 -10.91 -1.00
C ASP A 193 -16.82 -11.52 -0.08
N TYR A 194 -16.42 -11.79 1.15
CA TYR A 194 -17.32 -12.12 2.26
C TYR A 194 -17.56 -10.84 3.05
N ILE A 195 -18.83 -10.43 3.19
CA ILE A 195 -19.17 -9.19 3.89
C ILE A 195 -20.33 -9.47 4.84
N ILE A 196 -20.18 -9.04 6.09
CA ILE A 196 -21.24 -9.09 7.09
C ILE A 196 -21.33 -7.80 7.89
N GLY A 197 -22.54 -7.25 8.01
CA GLY A 197 -22.88 -6.15 8.92
C GLY A 197 -23.40 -6.71 10.25
N LYS A 198 -22.70 -6.39 11.34
CA LYS A 198 -23.09 -6.72 12.72
C LYS A 198 -23.43 -5.47 13.48
N ASP A 199 -24.17 -5.60 14.57
CA ASP A 199 -24.48 -4.52 15.49
C ASP A 199 -24.99 -3.26 14.77
N ILE A 200 -25.89 -3.46 13.77
CA ILE A 200 -26.45 -2.37 12.95
C ILE A 200 -27.52 -1.67 13.75
N GLU A 201 -27.25 -0.42 14.10
CA GLU A 201 -28.18 0.38 14.88
C GLU A 201 -29.48 0.68 14.11
N ARG A 202 -29.38 0.97 12.81
CA ARG A 202 -30.50 1.30 11.93
C ARG A 202 -30.57 0.35 10.73
N PRO A 203 -31.11 -0.88 10.92
CA PRO A 203 -31.14 -1.91 9.87
C PRO A 203 -32.02 -1.53 8.67
N GLU A 204 -32.95 -0.60 8.80
CA GLU A 204 -33.78 -0.07 7.69
C GLU A 204 -32.93 0.60 6.60
N LEU A 205 -31.74 1.11 6.93
CA LEU A 205 -30.81 1.71 5.98
C LEU A 205 -30.22 0.69 4.99
N LEU A 206 -30.32 -0.62 5.28
CA LEU A 206 -29.95 -1.67 4.33
C LEU A 206 -30.99 -1.85 3.21
N ALA A 207 -32.14 -1.15 3.26
CA ALA A 207 -33.19 -1.22 2.26
C ALA A 207 -33.68 -2.66 1.99
N GLY A 208 -33.77 -3.49 3.03
CA GLY A 208 -34.22 -4.89 2.95
C GLY A 208 -33.16 -5.87 2.42
N MET A 209 -31.92 -5.44 2.21
CA MET A 209 -30.84 -6.34 1.82
C MET A 209 -30.34 -7.17 3.00
N ASP A 210 -29.81 -8.36 2.71
CA ASP A 210 -29.22 -9.24 3.71
C ASP A 210 -28.01 -8.62 4.38
N ARG A 211 -27.86 -8.87 5.69
CA ARG A 211 -26.69 -8.41 6.47
C ARG A 211 -25.40 -9.10 6.05
N HIS A 212 -25.50 -10.31 5.56
CA HIS A 212 -24.41 -11.16 5.11
C HIS A 212 -24.51 -11.40 3.61
N THR A 213 -23.38 -11.33 2.90
CA THR A 213 -23.30 -11.65 1.48
C THR A 213 -21.96 -12.27 1.12
N ASP A 214 -22.04 -13.33 0.28
CA ASP A 214 -20.93 -13.94 -0.42
C ASP A 214 -20.92 -13.46 -1.86
N ASN A 215 -19.75 -13.04 -2.35
CA ASN A 215 -19.62 -12.46 -3.68
C ASN A 215 -18.43 -13.10 -4.40
N TYR A 216 -18.71 -14.14 -5.20
CA TYR A 216 -17.72 -14.84 -6.04
C TYR A 216 -17.67 -14.17 -7.41
N GLY A 217 -16.49 -13.79 -7.84
CA GLY A 217 -16.29 -13.09 -9.10
C GLY A 217 -15.24 -13.72 -9.99
N VAL A 218 -15.52 -13.75 -11.28
CA VAL A 218 -14.56 -14.06 -12.35
C VAL A 218 -14.58 -12.95 -13.39
N GLY A 219 -13.47 -12.71 -14.02
CA GLY A 219 -13.39 -11.63 -14.99
C GLY A 219 -12.02 -11.54 -15.63
N PHE A 220 -11.69 -10.33 -16.08
CA PHE A 220 -10.41 -10.04 -16.68
C PHE A 220 -9.92 -8.65 -16.30
N THR A 221 -8.61 -8.47 -16.35
CA THR A 221 -7.94 -7.18 -16.16
C THR A 221 -7.11 -6.86 -17.38
N PHE A 222 -7.32 -5.66 -17.91
CA PHE A 222 -6.44 -5.00 -18.87
C PHE A 222 -5.60 -3.95 -18.12
N MET A 223 -4.28 -3.93 -18.33
CA MET A 223 -3.39 -2.99 -17.68
C MET A 223 -2.38 -2.44 -18.69
N PHE A 224 -2.16 -1.13 -18.64
CA PHE A 224 -1.03 -0.47 -19.26
C PHE A 224 -0.22 0.22 -18.17
N ASP A 225 1.08 -0.06 -18.08
CA ASP A 225 1.92 0.48 -17.02
C ASP A 225 3.34 0.78 -17.53
N ASN A 226 3.60 2.05 -17.83
CA ASN A 226 4.91 2.54 -18.22
C ASN A 226 5.51 3.52 -17.21
N ARG A 227 5.05 3.45 -15.95
CA ARG A 227 5.59 4.26 -14.86
C ARG A 227 7.06 3.94 -14.61
N ASP A 228 7.83 4.96 -14.29
CA ASP A 228 9.25 4.84 -13.92
C ASP A 228 9.46 4.15 -12.56
N ASN A 229 8.44 4.19 -11.69
CA ASN A 229 8.44 3.54 -10.37
C ASN A 229 7.02 3.15 -9.95
N LEU A 230 6.87 2.00 -9.28
CA LEU A 230 5.55 1.50 -8.86
C LEU A 230 5.03 2.16 -7.57
N THR A 231 5.92 2.58 -6.67
CA THR A 231 5.57 3.09 -5.34
C THR A 231 5.67 4.60 -5.22
N TYR A 232 6.51 5.22 -6.04
CA TYR A 232 6.74 6.68 -6.09
C TYR A 232 6.99 7.12 -7.53
N PRO A 233 5.96 7.08 -8.38
CA PRO A 233 6.10 7.44 -9.79
C PRO A 233 6.32 8.94 -9.96
N HIS A 234 7.23 9.30 -10.88
CA HIS A 234 7.53 10.66 -11.29
C HIS A 234 7.07 10.92 -12.72
N ARG A 235 7.04 9.87 -13.55
CA ARG A 235 6.69 9.95 -14.97
C ARG A 235 5.97 8.69 -15.41
N GLY A 236 5.16 8.85 -16.45
CA GLY A 236 4.48 7.74 -17.10
C GLY A 236 2.99 7.71 -16.81
N TYR A 237 2.37 6.65 -17.28
CA TYR A 237 0.94 6.43 -17.23
C TYR A 237 0.64 5.06 -16.65
N TYR A 238 -0.45 4.98 -15.95
CA TYR A 238 -1.02 3.72 -15.48
C TYR A 238 -2.49 3.67 -15.84
N VAL A 239 -2.89 2.64 -16.55
CA VAL A 239 -4.29 2.33 -16.87
C VAL A 239 -4.59 0.95 -16.33
N ASN A 240 -5.60 0.81 -15.52
CA ASN A 240 -6.09 -0.48 -15.04
C ASN A 240 -7.60 -0.54 -15.23
N LEU A 241 -8.05 -1.45 -16.07
CA LEU A 241 -9.46 -1.75 -16.30
C LEU A 241 -9.72 -3.18 -15.89
N THR A 242 -10.52 -3.36 -14.85
CA THR A 242 -10.95 -4.69 -14.39
C THR A 242 -12.44 -4.84 -14.60
N GLN A 243 -12.84 -5.89 -15.30
CA GLN A 243 -14.23 -6.31 -15.45
C GLN A 243 -14.45 -7.59 -14.65
N MET A 244 -15.36 -7.56 -13.69
CA MET A 244 -15.72 -8.72 -12.87
C MET A 244 -17.20 -9.07 -13.06
N PHE A 245 -17.50 -10.34 -13.25
CA PHE A 245 -18.85 -10.88 -13.35
C PHE A 245 -19.15 -11.72 -12.10
N ARG A 246 -20.30 -11.50 -11.50
CA ARG A 246 -20.78 -12.19 -10.29
C ARG A 246 -22.18 -12.75 -10.54
N PRO A 247 -22.31 -13.80 -11.35
CA PRO A 247 -23.60 -14.41 -11.67
C PRO A 247 -24.11 -15.29 -10.52
N ARG A 248 -25.42 -15.49 -10.43
CA ARG A 248 -26.04 -16.32 -9.38
C ARG A 248 -25.59 -17.77 -9.35
N PHE A 249 -25.26 -18.34 -10.52
CA PHE A 249 -24.86 -19.75 -10.60
C PHE A 249 -23.53 -20.06 -9.88
N MET A 250 -22.73 -19.03 -9.55
CA MET A 250 -21.52 -19.16 -8.75
C MET A 250 -21.77 -19.14 -7.23
N GLY A 251 -23.03 -19.07 -6.79
CA GLY A 251 -23.39 -19.00 -5.37
C GLY A 251 -23.60 -17.57 -4.85
N ASN A 252 -23.71 -16.59 -5.73
CA ASN A 252 -23.97 -15.20 -5.33
C ASN A 252 -25.45 -14.98 -5.02
N ASP A 253 -25.73 -14.35 -3.87
CA ASP A 253 -27.09 -13.92 -3.50
C ASP A 253 -27.58 -12.83 -4.46
N TYR A 254 -26.69 -11.97 -4.91
CA TYR A 254 -26.96 -10.85 -5.81
C TYR A 254 -26.17 -10.98 -7.12
N ALA A 255 -26.88 -10.92 -8.25
CA ALA A 255 -26.24 -10.95 -9.57
C ALA A 255 -25.92 -9.55 -10.06
N PHE A 256 -24.64 -9.30 -10.34
CA PHE A 256 -24.16 -8.03 -10.88
C PHE A 256 -22.80 -8.19 -11.57
N SER A 257 -22.39 -7.16 -12.28
CA SER A 257 -21.01 -7.06 -12.76
C SER A 257 -20.41 -5.71 -12.36
N THR A 258 -19.12 -5.70 -12.13
CA THR A 258 -18.37 -4.50 -11.74
C THR A 258 -17.32 -4.18 -12.79
N THR A 259 -17.33 -2.94 -13.27
CA THR A 259 -16.24 -2.37 -14.06
C THR A 259 -15.48 -1.39 -13.18
N GLU A 260 -14.22 -1.67 -12.91
CA GLU A 260 -13.30 -0.78 -12.19
C GLU A 260 -12.31 -0.19 -13.20
N LEU A 261 -12.19 1.13 -13.23
CA LEU A 261 -11.22 1.84 -14.05
C LEU A 261 -10.36 2.74 -13.17
N GLN A 262 -9.05 2.65 -13.34
CA GLN A 262 -8.09 3.59 -12.76
C GLN A 262 -7.16 4.10 -13.86
N LEU A 263 -7.05 5.42 -13.95
CA LEU A 263 -6.15 6.11 -14.86
C LEU A 263 -5.26 7.03 -14.04
N ASN A 264 -3.94 6.84 -14.15
CA ASN A 264 -2.99 7.76 -13.53
C ASN A 264 -2.05 8.32 -14.59
N ALA A 265 -1.71 9.60 -14.44
CA ALA A 265 -0.68 10.25 -15.22
C ALA A 265 0.31 10.97 -14.29
N TYR A 266 1.60 10.93 -14.63
CA TYR A 266 2.66 11.52 -13.84
C TYR A 266 3.59 12.32 -14.76
N GLN A 267 3.83 13.58 -14.41
CA GLN A 267 4.63 14.51 -15.18
C GLN A 267 5.54 15.29 -14.24
N GLN A 268 6.72 15.67 -14.75
CA GLN A 268 7.65 16.55 -14.03
C GLN A 268 7.67 17.92 -14.69
N PRO A 269 6.77 18.84 -14.31
CA PRO A 269 6.66 20.14 -14.96
C PRO A 269 7.90 21.03 -14.72
N TRP A 270 8.57 20.88 -13.57
CA TRP A 270 9.84 21.53 -13.25
C TRP A 270 10.66 20.68 -12.27
N ARG A 271 11.85 21.11 -11.95
CA ARG A 271 12.77 20.38 -11.08
C ARG A 271 12.20 20.19 -9.67
N GLY A 272 12.14 18.93 -9.24
CA GLY A 272 11.65 18.53 -7.91
C GLY A 272 10.13 18.53 -7.79
N ALA A 273 9.38 18.84 -8.86
CA ALA A 273 7.94 18.76 -8.88
C ALA A 273 7.47 17.48 -9.60
N VAL A 274 6.37 16.91 -9.12
CA VAL A 274 5.58 15.89 -9.81
C VAL A 274 4.13 16.34 -9.82
N LEU A 275 3.55 16.48 -10.99
CA LEU A 275 2.11 16.60 -11.18
C LEU A 275 1.57 15.19 -11.38
N ALA A 276 0.72 14.75 -10.45
CA ALA A 276 0.10 13.43 -10.45
C ALA A 276 -1.41 13.58 -10.61
N GLU A 277 -1.96 12.88 -11.55
CA GLU A 277 -3.38 12.87 -11.90
C GLU A 277 -3.95 11.48 -11.66
N ASP A 278 -5.11 11.41 -11.05
CA ASP A 278 -5.81 10.15 -10.75
C ASP A 278 -7.29 10.28 -11.13
N LEU A 279 -7.78 9.37 -11.93
CA LEU A 279 -9.20 9.18 -12.21
C LEU A 279 -9.56 7.74 -11.86
N ARG A 280 -10.55 7.60 -10.99
CA ARG A 280 -11.10 6.29 -10.61
C ARG A 280 -12.58 6.24 -10.86
N SER A 281 -13.04 5.09 -11.29
CA SER A 281 -14.45 4.82 -11.35
C SER A 281 -14.76 3.36 -11.01
N THR A 282 -15.92 3.17 -10.42
CA THR A 282 -16.50 1.84 -10.17
C THR A 282 -17.95 1.87 -10.65
N PHE A 283 -18.26 1.00 -11.59
CA PHE A 283 -19.60 0.89 -12.16
C PHE A 283 -20.15 -0.52 -11.89
N ASN A 284 -21.20 -0.60 -11.09
CA ASN A 284 -21.91 -1.85 -10.82
C ASN A 284 -23.18 -1.91 -11.66
N PHE A 285 -23.27 -2.90 -12.53
CA PHE A 285 -24.45 -3.17 -13.35
C PHE A 285 -25.22 -4.36 -12.78
N GLY A 286 -26.50 -4.21 -12.58
CA GLY A 286 -27.36 -5.18 -11.93
C GLY A 286 -27.69 -4.77 -10.49
N ASN A 287 -27.73 -5.72 -9.57
CA ASN A 287 -28.14 -5.49 -8.19
C ASN A 287 -27.02 -5.88 -7.22
N PRO A 288 -25.99 -5.04 -7.01
CA PRO A 288 -24.96 -5.29 -6.01
C PRO A 288 -25.56 -5.22 -4.60
N SER A 289 -25.02 -6.01 -3.65
CA SER A 289 -25.34 -5.87 -2.23
C SER A 289 -24.87 -4.54 -1.66
N TRP A 290 -25.40 -4.12 -0.52
CA TRP A 290 -25.01 -2.88 0.17
C TRP A 290 -23.49 -2.79 0.40
N GLY A 291 -22.85 -3.95 0.67
CA GLY A 291 -21.41 -4.02 0.92
C GLY A 291 -20.56 -3.92 -0.34
N MET A 292 -21.15 -4.17 -1.52
CA MET A 292 -20.48 -4.10 -2.83
C MET A 292 -20.81 -2.84 -3.62
N MET A 293 -21.58 -1.91 -3.04
CA MET A 293 -21.80 -0.59 -3.64
C MET A 293 -20.48 0.15 -3.81
N ALA A 294 -20.34 0.90 -4.90
CA ALA A 294 -19.22 1.80 -5.11
C ALA A 294 -19.21 2.91 -4.06
N GLN A 295 -18.04 3.23 -3.52
CA GLN A 295 -17.86 4.13 -2.38
C GLN A 295 -16.84 5.21 -2.69
N THR A 296 -17.05 6.41 -2.15
CA THR A 296 -16.07 7.51 -2.20
C THR A 296 -15.42 7.72 -0.84
N GLY A 297 -14.33 8.49 -0.81
CA GLY A 297 -13.62 8.84 0.41
C GLY A 297 -12.46 7.91 0.74
N GLY A 298 -11.98 8.01 1.97
CA GLY A 298 -10.86 7.21 2.44
C GLY A 298 -9.50 7.86 2.24
N SER A 299 -8.46 7.03 2.13
CA SER A 299 -7.07 7.50 2.21
C SER A 299 -6.41 7.79 0.86
N ASN A 300 -7.06 7.47 -0.26
CA ASN A 300 -6.42 7.55 -1.57
C ASN A 300 -6.96 8.69 -2.44
N ALA A 301 -8.25 8.74 -2.73
CA ALA A 301 -8.82 9.77 -3.59
C ALA A 301 -9.49 10.86 -2.77
N LEU A 302 -10.77 10.97 -2.65
CA LEU A 302 -11.44 12.07 -1.94
C LEU A 302 -11.08 12.14 -0.43
N ARG A 303 -9.82 12.43 -0.15
CA ARG A 303 -9.24 12.49 1.21
C ARG A 303 -9.89 13.60 2.02
N GLY A 304 -10.42 13.26 3.20
CA GLY A 304 -11.20 14.17 4.06
C GLY A 304 -12.66 13.79 4.14
N TYR A 305 -13.18 13.02 3.19
CA TYR A 305 -14.48 12.36 3.34
C TYR A 305 -14.36 11.06 4.11
N TYR A 306 -15.34 10.76 4.95
CA TYR A 306 -15.44 9.45 5.59
C TYR A 306 -15.67 8.38 4.52
N GLU A 307 -14.88 7.30 4.54
CA GLU A 307 -14.97 6.22 3.55
C GLU A 307 -16.34 5.54 3.59
N GLY A 308 -17.01 5.53 2.43
CA GLY A 308 -18.32 4.92 2.28
C GLY A 308 -19.50 5.70 2.87
N ARG A 309 -19.30 6.96 3.31
CA ARG A 309 -20.42 7.87 3.61
C ARG A 309 -21.31 8.04 2.39
N TYR A 310 -20.72 8.32 1.23
CA TYR A 310 -21.41 8.35 -0.04
C TYR A 310 -21.14 7.05 -0.78
N ARG A 311 -22.19 6.28 -1.05
CA ARG A 311 -22.12 5.02 -1.77
C ARG A 311 -23.34 4.82 -2.65
N ASP A 312 -23.13 4.26 -3.84
CA ASP A 312 -24.22 3.93 -4.77
C ASP A 312 -23.75 2.85 -5.76
N LYS A 313 -24.57 2.52 -6.75
CA LYS A 313 -24.17 1.57 -7.80
C LYS A 313 -22.93 2.04 -8.58
N HIS A 314 -22.81 3.33 -8.85
CA HIS A 314 -21.74 3.90 -9.63
C HIS A 314 -21.02 5.00 -8.87
N MET A 315 -19.73 5.12 -9.11
CA MET A 315 -18.85 6.16 -8.56
C MET A 315 -17.86 6.61 -9.64
N ILE A 316 -17.59 7.91 -9.66
CA ILE A 316 -16.49 8.52 -10.40
C ILE A 316 -15.82 9.53 -9.46
N GLU A 317 -14.50 9.52 -9.43
CA GLU A 317 -13.70 10.49 -8.67
C GLU A 317 -12.40 10.81 -9.42
N ALA A 318 -11.99 12.08 -9.34
CA ALA A 318 -10.76 12.55 -9.96
C ALA A 318 -10.00 13.46 -9.00
N THR A 319 -8.67 13.36 -9.01
CA THR A 319 -7.77 14.16 -8.18
C THR A 319 -6.56 14.58 -8.99
N VAL A 320 -6.15 15.83 -8.84
CA VAL A 320 -4.88 16.34 -9.34
C VAL A 320 -4.05 16.77 -8.14
N GLU A 321 -2.85 16.21 -8.01
CA GLU A 321 -1.94 16.42 -6.90
C GLU A 321 -0.59 16.94 -7.39
N LEU A 322 -0.16 18.06 -6.83
CA LEU A 322 1.20 18.59 -7.03
C LEU A 322 2.06 18.15 -5.84
N ARG A 323 3.14 17.43 -6.12
CA ARG A 323 4.17 17.00 -5.16
C ARG A 323 5.42 17.81 -5.42
N GLN A 324 5.89 18.59 -4.43
CA GLN A 324 7.08 19.41 -4.54
C GLN A 324 8.15 18.95 -3.55
N HIS A 325 9.28 18.48 -4.06
CA HIS A 325 10.47 18.28 -3.24
C HIS A 325 11.01 19.61 -2.74
N VAL A 326 11.18 19.75 -1.43
CA VAL A 326 11.61 21.01 -0.82
C VAL A 326 13.04 20.92 -0.33
N TRP A 327 13.37 19.90 0.48
CA TRP A 327 14.69 19.82 1.09
C TRP A 327 15.00 18.40 1.58
N LYS A 328 16.18 17.87 1.23
CA LYS A 328 16.66 16.53 1.62
C LYS A 328 15.63 15.43 1.33
N ARG A 329 14.92 14.97 2.36
CA ARG A 329 13.91 13.90 2.31
C ARG A 329 12.49 14.43 2.46
N ASN A 330 12.31 15.76 2.36
CA ASN A 330 11.04 16.41 2.67
C ASN A 330 10.41 16.94 1.39
N SER A 331 9.14 16.62 1.21
CA SER A 331 8.31 17.16 0.14
C SER A 331 6.97 17.64 0.69
N LEU A 332 6.39 18.63 0.03
CA LEU A 332 5.06 19.13 0.28
C LEU A 332 4.14 18.73 -0.86
N THR A 333 2.87 18.51 -0.56
CA THR A 333 1.86 18.22 -1.56
C THR A 333 0.63 19.12 -1.37
N ALA A 334 -0.02 19.41 -2.48
CA ALA A 334 -1.35 20.02 -2.47
C ALA A 334 -2.19 19.36 -3.57
N TRP A 335 -3.47 19.20 -3.33
CA TRP A 335 -4.37 18.60 -4.31
C TRP A 335 -5.72 19.28 -4.35
N ILE A 336 -6.35 19.11 -5.49
CA ILE A 336 -7.76 19.38 -5.72
C ILE A 336 -8.38 18.16 -6.39
N GLY A 337 -9.64 17.91 -6.11
CA GLY A 337 -10.37 16.79 -6.70
C GLY A 337 -11.87 16.97 -6.60
N ALA A 338 -12.57 16.07 -7.21
CA ALA A 338 -14.02 15.97 -7.11
C ALA A 338 -14.47 14.53 -7.36
N GLY A 339 -15.61 14.16 -6.82
CA GLY A 339 -16.23 12.86 -7.09
C GLY A 339 -17.74 12.92 -6.94
N THR A 340 -18.39 11.82 -7.30
CA THR A 340 -19.84 11.66 -7.13
C THR A 340 -20.19 10.17 -7.12
N VAL A 341 -21.32 9.87 -6.50
CA VAL A 341 -22.00 8.57 -6.59
C VAL A 341 -23.39 8.74 -7.20
N PHE A 342 -23.85 7.74 -7.93
CA PHE A 342 -25.15 7.79 -8.59
C PHE A 342 -25.71 6.39 -8.91
N PRO A 343 -27.05 6.21 -8.93
CA PRO A 343 -27.68 4.91 -9.16
C PRO A 343 -27.75 4.52 -10.65
N LYS A 344 -27.76 5.53 -11.57
CA LYS A 344 -27.79 5.37 -13.03
C LYS A 344 -27.13 6.55 -13.70
N PHE A 345 -26.52 6.39 -14.87
CA PHE A 345 -25.88 7.48 -15.62
C PHE A 345 -26.84 8.64 -15.92
N SER A 346 -28.10 8.33 -16.23
CA SER A 346 -29.14 9.36 -16.46
C SER A 346 -29.53 10.16 -15.21
N GLN A 347 -29.13 9.72 -14.03
CA GLN A 347 -29.41 10.36 -12.75
C GLN A 347 -28.18 11.03 -12.13
N MET A 348 -27.07 11.05 -12.84
CA MET A 348 -25.92 11.83 -12.46
C MET A 348 -26.25 13.33 -12.49
N ARG A 349 -26.02 14.05 -11.39
CA ARG A 349 -26.38 15.45 -11.22
C ARG A 349 -25.19 16.28 -10.78
N SER A 350 -24.99 17.44 -11.37
CA SER A 350 -23.91 18.36 -11.00
C SER A 350 -23.97 18.81 -9.53
N ARG A 351 -25.15 18.94 -8.95
CA ARG A 351 -25.34 19.27 -7.51
C ARG A 351 -24.84 18.18 -6.56
N HIS A 352 -24.63 16.95 -7.04
CA HIS A 352 -24.11 15.81 -6.28
C HIS A 352 -22.59 15.68 -6.36
N ILE A 353 -21.91 16.69 -6.91
CA ILE A 353 -20.45 16.72 -6.92
C ILE A 353 -19.94 16.98 -5.51
N LEU A 354 -18.97 16.17 -5.10
CA LEU A 354 -18.26 16.23 -3.83
C LEU A 354 -16.89 16.86 -4.09
N PRO A 355 -16.70 18.17 -3.87
CA PRO A 355 -15.40 18.81 -4.04
C PRO A 355 -14.43 18.34 -2.96
N ASN A 356 -13.16 18.21 -3.31
CA ASN A 356 -12.09 17.81 -2.40
C ASN A 356 -10.84 18.66 -2.63
N TYR A 357 -10.17 19.06 -1.58
CA TYR A 357 -8.88 19.71 -1.63
C TYR A 357 -8.10 19.46 -0.34
N GLY A 358 -6.81 19.67 -0.38
CA GLY A 358 -6.01 19.48 0.82
C GLY A 358 -4.54 19.73 0.60
N VAL A 359 -3.80 19.57 1.70
CA VAL A 359 -2.35 19.71 1.76
C VAL A 359 -1.75 18.51 2.47
N GLY A 360 -0.52 18.19 2.12
CA GLY A 360 0.17 17.06 2.70
C GLY A 360 1.67 17.27 2.82
N TYR A 361 2.25 16.45 3.66
CA TYR A 361 3.68 16.38 3.88
C TYR A 361 4.16 14.97 3.58
N ARG A 362 5.34 14.87 2.94
CA ARG A 362 6.00 13.62 2.62
C ARG A 362 7.38 13.60 3.24
N TRP A 363 7.70 12.52 3.89
CA TRP A 363 9.04 12.24 4.37
C TRP A 363 9.54 10.94 3.73
N GLU A 364 10.55 11.06 2.87
CA GLU A 364 11.19 9.90 2.26
C GLU A 364 12.05 9.18 3.30
N PHE A 365 11.48 8.18 3.96
CA PHE A 365 12.20 7.43 4.98
C PHE A 365 13.18 6.43 4.33
N LYS A 366 12.85 5.87 3.17
CA LYS A 366 13.69 5.04 2.30
C LYS A 366 13.50 5.49 0.86
N LYS A 367 14.51 5.27 0.01
CA LYS A 367 14.43 5.63 -1.41
C LYS A 367 13.15 5.11 -2.05
N ASN A 368 12.36 6.01 -2.60
CA ASN A 368 11.05 5.76 -3.23
C ASN A 368 9.96 5.22 -2.29
N VAL A 369 10.12 5.39 -0.97
CA VAL A 369 9.10 5.03 0.01
C VAL A 369 8.89 6.21 0.96
N ASN A 370 7.71 6.79 0.91
CA ASN A 370 7.34 7.98 1.67
C ASN A 370 6.42 7.66 2.84
N VAL A 371 6.67 8.29 3.96
CA VAL A 371 5.66 8.50 5.00
C VAL A 371 4.83 9.71 4.58
N ARG A 372 3.53 9.56 4.59
CA ARG A 372 2.55 10.51 4.11
C ARG A 372 1.68 11.01 5.26
N LEU A 373 1.60 12.33 5.40
CA LEU A 373 0.68 13.03 6.29
C LEU A 373 -0.18 13.95 5.43
N ASP A 374 -1.48 13.72 5.40
CA ASP A 374 -2.43 14.49 4.61
C ASP A 374 -3.51 15.11 5.49
N TYR A 375 -3.95 16.31 5.15
CA TYR A 375 -5.12 16.93 5.72
C TYR A 375 -6.05 17.39 4.60
N GLY A 376 -7.17 16.69 4.46
CA GLY A 376 -8.13 16.89 3.39
C GLY A 376 -9.40 17.56 3.87
N PHE A 377 -10.03 18.29 2.97
CA PHE A 377 -11.28 19.02 3.17
C PHE A 377 -12.30 18.58 2.11
N GLY A 378 -13.56 18.50 2.54
CA GLY A 378 -14.71 18.16 1.72
C GLY A 378 -15.90 19.09 1.93
N LYS A 379 -17.02 18.80 1.26
CA LYS A 379 -18.28 19.50 1.39
C LYS A 379 -18.84 19.41 2.82
N GLY A 380 -19.57 20.40 3.26
CA GLY A 380 -20.29 20.38 4.55
C GLY A 380 -19.38 20.34 5.79
N GLY A 381 -18.14 20.86 5.68
CA GLY A 381 -17.19 20.86 6.79
C GLY A 381 -16.52 19.51 7.06
N GLN A 382 -16.73 18.52 6.17
CA GLN A 382 -16.02 17.25 6.25
C GLN A 382 -14.52 17.47 6.09
N ARG A 383 -13.72 16.84 6.93
CA ARG A 383 -12.28 16.97 6.96
C ARG A 383 -11.66 15.72 7.60
N GLY A 384 -10.46 15.39 7.20
CA GLY A 384 -9.76 14.23 7.74
C GLY A 384 -8.27 14.42 7.75
N PHE A 385 -7.62 13.96 8.83
CA PHE A 385 -6.20 13.78 8.92
C PHE A 385 -5.89 12.32 8.60
N LEU A 386 -4.88 12.10 7.77
CA LEU A 386 -4.50 10.79 7.28
C LEU A 386 -2.99 10.60 7.43
N PHE A 387 -2.61 9.49 8.03
CA PHE A 387 -1.25 8.98 8.06
C PHE A 387 -1.19 7.71 7.21
N ASN A 388 -0.24 7.64 6.28
CA ASN A 388 -0.08 6.47 5.44
C ASN A 388 1.38 6.30 4.98
N ILE A 389 1.66 5.18 4.33
CA ILE A 389 2.95 4.88 3.70
C ILE A 389 2.73 4.77 2.19
N ASN A 390 3.69 5.24 1.40
CA ASN A 390 3.63 5.46 -0.03
C ASN A 390 2.67 6.58 -0.46
N GLU A 391 2.62 6.84 -1.75
CA GLU A 391 1.74 7.86 -2.31
C GLU A 391 0.27 7.39 -2.36
N ALA A 392 -0.63 8.33 -2.58
CA ALA A 392 -2.07 8.04 -2.67
C ALA A 392 -2.43 7.25 -3.94
N PHE A 393 -1.64 7.49 -5.01
CA PHE A 393 -1.78 6.86 -6.31
C PHE A 393 -0.50 6.99 -7.12
#